data_664daf0490615e10e6f9c8ada23aa092
#
_entry.id   664daf0490615e10e6f9c8ada23aa092
#
_cell.length_a   1.000
_cell.length_b   1.000
_cell.length_c   1.000
_cell.angle_alpha   90.00
_cell.angle_beta   90.00
_cell.angle_gamma   90.00
#
_symmetry.space_group_name_H-M   'P 1'
#
loop_
_entity.id
_entity.type
_entity.pdbx_description
1 polymer ?
#
loop_
_entity_poly.entity_id
_entity_poly.type
_entity_poly.pdbx_seq_one_letter_code
_entity_poly.pdbx_strand_id
1 'polypeptide(L)'
;TKTKTGGAVIWGGVRDMEQMRKVEGFQAYYRGIDPTPIRDFIMTGFNTVIRFGNAVCLPGDIVFADYSGVFFIPSHGVEEVVNGAAKTHIKDIFGFEMITQNVFTTAQIDRNTWTEEMLNQLVAFIANDPQGIEYRELDWSKEYDLARHGDPNDTQTAL
;
A
#
# COMPACT_ATOMS: atom_id res chain seq x y z
N THR A 1 20.12 12.32 -7.11
CA THR A 1 18.92 11.54 -6.75
C THR A 1 18.32 10.88 -7.98
N LYS A 2 17.94 11.63 -9.01
CA LYS A 2 17.31 11.08 -10.23
C LYS A 2 18.09 9.91 -10.85
N THR A 3 19.39 9.96 -10.88
CA THR A 3 20.27 8.92 -11.47
C THR A 3 20.22 7.59 -10.69
N LYS A 4 19.88 7.64 -9.41
CA LYS A 4 19.91 6.47 -8.49
C LYS A 4 18.53 5.98 -8.12
N THR A 5 17.56 6.90 -8.04
CA THR A 5 16.21 6.64 -7.59
C THR A 5 15.21 7.42 -8.43
N GLY A 6 13.99 6.97 -8.57
CA GLY A 6 12.94 7.69 -9.28
C GLY A 6 12.43 8.94 -8.56
N GLY A 7 12.79 9.13 -7.29
CA GLY A 7 12.23 10.22 -6.50
C GLY A 7 12.95 10.52 -5.20
N ALA A 8 12.33 11.37 -4.41
CA ALA A 8 12.78 11.73 -3.07
C ALA A 8 11.60 12.03 -2.14
N VAL A 9 11.74 11.67 -0.87
CA VAL A 9 10.88 12.15 0.21
C VAL A 9 11.70 13.07 1.09
N ILE A 10 11.20 14.30 1.31
CA ILE A 10 11.93 15.36 1.99
C ILE A 10 11.07 15.88 3.14
N TRP A 11 11.48 15.61 4.38
CA TRP A 11 10.83 16.12 5.57
C TRP A 11 11.29 17.56 5.87
N GLY A 12 10.97 18.47 4.95
CA GLY A 12 11.40 19.86 5.03
C GLY A 12 10.93 20.67 3.85
N GLY A 13 11.44 21.90 3.76
CA GLY A 13 11.24 22.78 2.63
C GLY A 13 12.17 22.46 1.47
N VAL A 14 11.71 22.67 0.26
CA VAL A 14 12.48 22.58 -0.97
C VAL A 14 12.51 23.93 -1.68
N ARG A 15 13.59 24.20 -2.39
CA ARG A 15 13.78 25.39 -3.22
C ARG A 15 13.89 25.00 -4.70
N ASP A 16 13.98 26.00 -5.55
CA ASP A 16 14.24 25.85 -7.00
C ASP A 16 13.21 24.94 -7.70
N MET A 17 11.95 25.15 -7.37
CA MET A 17 10.82 24.32 -7.82
C MET A 17 10.69 24.24 -9.34
N GLU A 18 10.98 25.34 -10.05
CA GLU A 18 10.93 25.34 -11.52
C GLU A 18 11.96 24.38 -12.14
N GLN A 19 13.16 24.36 -11.56
CA GLN A 19 14.23 23.47 -12.02
C GLN A 19 13.92 22.01 -11.67
N MET A 20 13.38 21.77 -10.48
CA MET A 20 13.01 20.43 -10.03
C MET A 20 11.91 19.83 -10.91
N ARG A 21 10.90 20.62 -11.28
CA ARG A 21 9.78 20.19 -12.15
C ARG A 21 10.20 19.86 -13.59
N LYS A 22 11.34 20.42 -14.06
CA LYS A 22 11.90 20.13 -15.38
C LYS A 22 12.67 18.82 -15.44
N VAL A 23 12.93 18.17 -14.31
CA VAL A 23 13.61 16.86 -14.27
C VAL A 23 12.60 15.77 -14.59
N GLU A 24 12.61 15.32 -15.83
CA GLU A 24 11.68 14.30 -16.33
C GLU A 24 11.76 13.01 -15.51
N GLY A 25 10.60 12.44 -15.17
CA GLY A 25 10.47 11.20 -14.41
C GLY A 25 11.01 11.28 -12.98
N PHE A 26 11.17 12.47 -12.41
CA PHE A 26 11.54 12.68 -11.01
C PHE A 26 10.30 13.04 -10.19
N GLN A 27 10.01 12.25 -9.17
CA GLN A 27 8.96 12.53 -8.21
C GLN A 27 9.56 13.02 -6.89
N ALA A 28 8.96 14.06 -6.29
CA ALA A 28 9.37 14.54 -4.99
C ALA A 28 8.17 14.82 -4.10
N TYR A 29 8.20 14.23 -2.91
CA TYR A 29 7.24 14.48 -1.84
C TYR A 29 7.94 15.30 -0.75
N TYR A 30 7.38 16.45 -0.39
CA TYR A 30 8.01 17.39 0.53
C TYR A 30 6.97 18.12 1.37
N ARG A 31 7.41 18.64 2.51
CA ARG A 31 6.53 19.33 3.48
C ARG A 31 6.09 20.73 3.01
N GLY A 32 6.97 21.41 2.29
CA GLY A 32 6.70 22.78 1.85
C GLY A 32 7.78 23.34 0.94
N ILE A 33 7.62 24.58 0.57
CA ILE A 33 8.57 25.33 -0.25
C ILE A 33 9.26 26.36 0.65
N ASP A 34 10.58 26.41 0.61
CA ASP A 34 11.38 27.40 1.33
C ASP A 34 12.55 27.85 0.44
N PRO A 35 12.58 29.12 0.03
CA PRO A 35 13.63 29.66 -0.84
C PRO A 35 14.96 29.88 -0.13
N THR A 36 15.01 29.75 1.18
CA THR A 36 16.22 30.03 2.00
C THR A 36 17.35 29.07 1.62
N PRO A 37 18.56 29.60 1.33
CA PRO A 37 19.71 28.74 1.07
C PRO A 37 20.19 28.06 2.35
N ILE A 38 20.57 26.77 2.23
CA ILE A 38 21.09 25.96 3.32
C ILE A 38 22.59 26.29 3.52
N ARG A 39 22.90 27.37 4.20
CA ARG A 39 24.31 27.80 4.42
C ARG A 39 24.85 27.34 5.76
N ASP A 40 24.01 27.31 6.78
CA ASP A 40 24.39 27.08 8.17
C ASP A 40 24.02 25.68 8.68
N PHE A 41 23.69 24.77 7.77
CA PHE A 41 23.37 23.38 8.08
C PHE A 41 24.52 22.47 7.73
N ILE A 42 24.75 21.49 8.57
CA ILE A 42 25.70 20.40 8.33
C ILE A 42 24.95 19.08 8.18
N MET A 43 25.47 18.21 7.34
CA MET A 43 24.96 16.85 7.23
C MET A 43 25.41 16.06 8.46
N THR A 44 24.43 15.58 9.25
CA THR A 44 24.71 14.84 10.49
C THR A 44 24.74 13.32 10.30
N GLY A 45 24.29 12.82 9.14
CA GLY A 45 24.31 11.39 8.85
C GLY A 45 24.05 11.10 7.37
N PHE A 46 24.53 9.95 6.93
CA PHE A 46 24.29 9.39 5.62
C PHE A 46 24.00 7.91 5.76
N ASN A 47 23.02 7.38 5.05
CA ASN A 47 22.57 5.99 5.15
C ASN A 47 22.27 5.56 6.61
N THR A 48 21.50 6.37 7.30
CA THR A 48 21.16 6.21 8.71
C THR A 48 19.64 6.24 8.90
N VAL A 49 19.18 5.86 10.08
CA VAL A 49 17.77 5.95 10.46
C VAL A 49 17.31 7.39 10.44
N ILE A 50 16.20 7.66 9.78
CA ILE A 50 15.59 8.99 9.74
C ILE A 50 14.13 8.93 10.17
N ARG A 51 13.63 10.04 10.67
CA ARG A 51 12.26 10.19 11.11
C ARG A 51 11.51 11.19 10.26
N PHE A 52 10.34 10.77 9.76
CA PHE A 52 9.39 11.60 9.02
C PHE A 52 8.10 11.75 9.85
N GLY A 53 7.98 12.83 10.61
CA GLY A 53 6.86 12.99 11.54
C GLY A 53 6.83 11.86 12.58
N ASN A 54 5.81 11.03 12.54
CA ASN A 54 5.67 9.87 13.44
C ASN A 54 6.21 8.56 12.84
N ALA A 55 6.56 8.54 11.56
CA ALA A 55 7.11 7.37 10.90
C ALA A 55 8.64 7.35 10.98
N VAL A 56 9.20 6.15 10.95
CA VAL A 56 10.64 5.90 10.91
C VAL A 56 10.97 5.23 9.59
N CYS A 57 12.02 5.69 8.92
CA CYS A 57 12.56 5.06 7.73
C CYS A 57 13.94 4.52 8.03
N LEU A 58 14.14 3.26 7.76
CA LEU A 58 15.43 2.57 7.90
C LEU A 58 16.17 2.56 6.56
N PRO A 59 17.50 2.52 6.59
CA PRO A 59 18.28 2.25 5.38
C PRO A 59 17.85 0.93 4.74
N GLY A 60 17.49 0.98 3.44
CA GLY A 60 17.04 -0.20 2.70
C GLY A 60 15.51 -0.38 2.65
N ASP A 61 14.74 0.43 3.38
CA ASP A 61 13.29 0.43 3.22
C ASP A 61 12.87 0.84 1.82
N ILE A 62 11.83 0.20 1.31
CA ILE A 62 11.17 0.62 0.08
C ILE A 62 10.21 1.76 0.40
N VAL A 63 10.30 2.81 -0.39
CA VAL A 63 9.42 3.97 -0.26
C VAL A 63 8.31 3.88 -1.29
N PHE A 64 7.09 3.69 -0.83
CA PHE A 64 5.88 3.82 -1.63
C PHE A 64 5.20 5.16 -1.29
N ALA A 65 4.94 5.98 -2.30
CA ALA A 65 4.37 7.30 -2.10
C ALA A 65 3.35 7.63 -3.18
N ASP A 66 2.17 8.03 -2.76
CA ASP A 66 1.07 8.44 -3.62
C ASP A 66 0.30 9.64 -3.02
N TYR A 67 -0.92 9.91 -3.50
CA TYR A 67 -1.78 10.97 -2.98
C TYR A 67 -2.27 10.72 -1.54
N SER A 68 -2.31 9.47 -1.09
CA SER A 68 -2.76 9.08 0.25
C SER A 68 -1.68 9.26 1.29
N GLY A 69 -0.41 9.24 0.87
CA GLY A 69 0.72 9.43 1.77
C GLY A 69 2.01 8.77 1.34
N VAL A 70 2.89 8.59 2.32
CA VAL A 70 4.19 7.96 2.14
C VAL A 70 4.33 6.80 3.11
N PHE A 71 4.65 5.63 2.58
CA PHE A 71 4.88 4.41 3.34
C PHE A 71 6.34 3.99 3.23
N PHE A 72 6.90 3.55 4.34
CA PHE A 72 8.22 2.94 4.42
C PHE A 72 8.03 1.45 4.71
N ILE A 73 8.40 0.62 3.74
CA ILE A 73 8.17 -0.82 3.79
C ILE A 73 9.51 -1.50 3.98
N PRO A 74 9.73 -2.19 5.12
CA PRO A 74 10.94 -2.98 5.33
C PRO A 74 11.12 -4.00 4.19
N SER A 75 12.33 -4.10 3.65
CA SER A 75 12.60 -4.92 2.47
C SER A 75 12.22 -6.40 2.66
N HIS A 76 12.31 -6.92 3.88
CA HIS A 76 11.91 -8.30 4.19
C HIS A 76 10.39 -8.54 4.23
N GLY A 77 9.59 -7.48 4.35
CA GLY A 77 8.12 -7.55 4.38
C GLY A 77 7.44 -7.20 3.06
N VAL A 78 8.20 -6.86 2.02
CA VAL A 78 7.64 -6.35 0.76
C VAL A 78 6.72 -7.35 0.08
N GLU A 79 7.10 -8.61 0.01
CA GLU A 79 6.31 -9.66 -0.63
C GLU A 79 4.96 -9.85 0.08
N GLU A 80 4.95 -9.86 1.41
CA GLU A 80 3.72 -9.95 2.19
C GLU A 80 2.81 -8.74 1.97
N VAL A 81 3.38 -7.54 1.96
CA VAL A 81 2.63 -6.30 1.71
C VAL A 81 2.05 -6.27 0.31
N VAL A 82 2.81 -6.64 -0.71
CA VAL A 82 2.35 -6.66 -2.11
C VAL A 82 1.24 -7.69 -2.30
N ASN A 83 1.42 -8.91 -1.79
CA ASN A 83 0.40 -9.95 -1.86
C ASN A 83 -0.87 -9.56 -1.09
N GLY A 84 -0.74 -8.97 0.09
CA GLY A 84 -1.86 -8.47 0.87
C GLY A 84 -2.62 -7.36 0.14
N ALA A 85 -1.92 -6.40 -0.45
CA ALA A 85 -2.53 -5.33 -1.23
C ALA A 85 -3.25 -5.87 -2.48
N ALA A 86 -2.66 -6.83 -3.20
CA ALA A 86 -3.27 -7.48 -4.35
C ALA A 86 -4.56 -8.23 -3.97
N LYS A 87 -4.54 -8.96 -2.85
CA LYS A 87 -5.73 -9.64 -2.32
C LYS A 87 -6.84 -8.66 -1.95
N THR A 88 -6.50 -7.57 -1.27
CA THR A 88 -7.47 -6.53 -0.92
C THR A 88 -8.08 -5.92 -2.18
N HIS A 89 -7.25 -5.57 -3.16
CA HIS A 89 -7.71 -4.95 -4.39
C HIS A 89 -8.69 -5.84 -5.18
N ILE A 90 -8.38 -7.13 -5.35
CA ILE A 90 -9.31 -8.02 -6.07
C ILE A 90 -10.58 -8.30 -5.26
N LYS A 91 -10.50 -8.34 -3.92
CA LYS A 91 -11.69 -8.42 -3.06
C LYS A 91 -12.58 -7.19 -3.21
N ASP A 92 -12.01 -6.00 -3.36
CA ASP A 92 -12.78 -4.77 -3.60
C ASP A 92 -13.48 -4.82 -4.96
N ILE A 93 -12.78 -5.19 -6.04
CA ILE A 93 -13.37 -5.33 -7.38
C ILE A 93 -14.55 -6.31 -7.35
N PHE A 94 -14.34 -7.51 -6.83
CA PHE A 94 -15.38 -8.52 -6.69
C PHE A 94 -16.52 -8.05 -5.78
N GLY A 95 -16.19 -7.44 -4.64
CA GLY A 95 -17.16 -6.96 -3.67
C GLY A 95 -18.11 -5.91 -4.25
N PHE A 96 -17.59 -4.93 -4.98
CA PHE A 96 -18.42 -3.92 -5.65
C PHE A 96 -19.35 -4.54 -6.70
N GLU A 97 -18.87 -5.52 -7.45
CA GLU A 97 -19.72 -6.23 -8.42
C GLU A 97 -20.84 -7.01 -7.72
N MET A 98 -20.52 -7.77 -6.68
CA MET A 98 -21.50 -8.56 -5.93
C MET A 98 -22.54 -7.70 -5.21
N ILE A 99 -22.15 -6.54 -4.68
CA ILE A 99 -23.09 -5.56 -4.11
C ILE A 99 -24.01 -5.00 -5.21
N THR A 100 -23.47 -4.65 -6.36
CA THR A 100 -24.26 -4.11 -7.49
C THR A 100 -25.28 -5.13 -8.00
N GLN A 101 -24.94 -6.41 -7.99
CA GLN A 101 -25.82 -7.53 -8.37
C GLN A 101 -26.77 -7.96 -7.23
N ASN A 102 -26.71 -7.35 -6.06
CA ASN A 102 -27.44 -7.72 -4.85
C ASN A 102 -27.21 -9.17 -4.38
N VAL A 103 -26.02 -9.74 -4.65
CA VAL A 103 -25.63 -11.07 -4.17
C VAL A 103 -25.18 -11.01 -2.72
N PHE A 104 -24.35 -10.01 -2.38
CA PHE A 104 -23.90 -9.76 -1.01
C PHE A 104 -24.24 -8.33 -0.58
N THR A 105 -24.39 -8.16 0.72
CA THR A 105 -24.56 -6.84 1.34
C THR A 105 -23.21 -6.18 1.61
N THR A 106 -23.20 -4.86 1.74
CA THR A 106 -21.99 -4.10 2.15
C THR A 106 -21.44 -4.62 3.48
N ALA A 107 -22.32 -4.95 4.45
CA ALA A 107 -21.91 -5.50 5.74
C ALA A 107 -21.23 -6.88 5.66
N GLN A 108 -21.52 -7.68 4.63
CA GLN A 108 -20.83 -8.95 4.39
C GLN A 108 -19.47 -8.74 3.74
N ILE A 109 -19.40 -7.86 2.75
CA ILE A 109 -18.15 -7.55 2.03
C ILE A 109 -17.13 -6.85 2.94
N ASP A 110 -17.60 -6.01 3.86
CA ASP A 110 -16.75 -5.19 4.75
C ASP A 110 -16.15 -5.99 5.94
N ARG A 111 -16.44 -7.29 6.01
CA ARG A 111 -15.86 -8.14 7.06
C ARG A 111 -14.39 -8.46 6.80
N ASN A 112 -13.62 -8.52 7.87
CA ASN A 112 -12.23 -8.97 7.80
C ASN A 112 -12.13 -10.42 7.32
N THR A 113 -12.96 -11.29 7.85
CA THR A 113 -13.04 -12.72 7.49
C THR A 113 -14.28 -13.00 6.65
N TRP A 114 -14.07 -13.49 5.46
CA TRP A 114 -15.15 -13.92 4.55
C TRP A 114 -15.50 -15.38 4.78
N THR A 115 -16.73 -15.76 4.43
CA THR A 115 -17.16 -17.16 4.48
C THR A 115 -16.53 -17.98 3.34
N GLU A 116 -16.47 -19.30 3.48
CA GLU A 116 -16.01 -20.17 2.40
C GLU A 116 -16.81 -19.99 1.11
N GLU A 117 -18.13 -19.73 1.22
CA GLU A 117 -18.97 -19.45 0.07
C GLU A 117 -18.51 -18.20 -0.69
N MET A 118 -18.23 -17.10 0.02
CA MET A 118 -17.74 -15.86 -0.56
C MET A 118 -16.37 -16.06 -1.23
N LEU A 119 -15.47 -16.82 -0.59
CA LEU A 119 -14.15 -17.14 -1.13
C LEU A 119 -14.25 -18.02 -2.39
N ASN A 120 -15.16 -19.00 -2.41
CA ASN A 120 -15.40 -19.83 -3.58
C ASN A 120 -15.89 -19.01 -4.78
N GLN A 121 -16.79 -18.06 -4.53
CA GLN A 121 -17.28 -17.15 -5.58
C GLN A 121 -16.18 -16.19 -6.05
N LEU A 122 -15.35 -15.67 -5.14
CA LEU A 122 -14.18 -14.85 -5.50
C LEU A 122 -13.18 -15.64 -6.37
N VAL A 123 -12.84 -16.86 -5.99
CA VAL A 123 -11.90 -17.69 -6.77
C VAL A 123 -12.49 -18.03 -8.15
N ALA A 124 -13.78 -18.30 -8.22
CA ALA A 124 -14.47 -18.50 -9.51
C ALA A 124 -14.46 -17.22 -10.37
N PHE A 125 -14.66 -16.07 -9.76
CA PHE A 125 -14.55 -14.76 -10.42
C PHE A 125 -13.12 -14.54 -10.96
N ILE A 126 -12.09 -14.74 -10.16
CA ILE A 126 -10.68 -14.62 -10.56
C ILE A 126 -10.35 -15.53 -11.73
N ALA A 127 -10.92 -16.73 -11.76
CA ALA A 127 -10.67 -17.69 -12.85
C ALA A 127 -11.33 -17.28 -14.17
N ASN A 128 -12.52 -16.68 -14.14
CA ASN A 128 -13.37 -16.51 -15.32
C ASN A 128 -13.47 -15.05 -15.80
N ASP A 129 -13.30 -14.07 -14.92
CA ASP A 129 -13.40 -12.66 -15.28
C ASP A 129 -12.06 -12.08 -15.77
N PRO A 130 -12.04 -11.23 -16.80
CA PRO A 130 -10.84 -10.55 -17.26
C PRO A 130 -10.13 -9.72 -16.18
N GLN A 131 -10.85 -9.15 -15.23
CA GLN A 131 -10.30 -8.39 -14.10
C GLN A 131 -9.55 -9.27 -13.10
N GLY A 132 -9.81 -10.57 -13.09
CA GLY A 132 -9.16 -11.56 -12.24
C GLY A 132 -7.80 -12.06 -12.75
N ILE A 133 -7.44 -11.80 -14.01
CA ILE A 133 -6.27 -12.43 -14.66
C ILE A 133 -4.98 -12.24 -13.88
N GLU A 134 -4.72 -11.04 -13.39
CA GLU A 134 -3.49 -10.68 -12.66
C GLU A 134 -3.39 -11.31 -11.26
N TYR A 135 -4.50 -11.84 -10.74
CA TYR A 135 -4.61 -12.34 -9.36
C TYR A 135 -4.67 -13.88 -9.26
N ARG A 136 -4.55 -14.60 -10.37
CA ARG A 136 -4.67 -16.08 -10.43
C ARG A 136 -3.62 -16.83 -9.62
N GLU A 137 -2.45 -16.22 -9.43
CA GLU A 137 -1.34 -16.81 -8.69
C GLU A 137 -1.41 -16.55 -7.18
N LEU A 138 -2.42 -15.82 -6.70
CA LEU A 138 -2.57 -15.53 -5.27
C LEU A 138 -2.99 -16.78 -4.50
N ASP A 139 -2.26 -17.07 -3.42
CA ASP A 139 -2.61 -18.14 -2.48
C ASP A 139 -3.69 -17.70 -1.48
N TRP A 140 -4.82 -18.37 -1.49
CA TRP A 140 -5.98 -18.11 -0.62
C TRP A 140 -6.08 -19.09 0.56
N SER A 141 -5.10 -19.96 0.79
CA SER A 141 -5.12 -21.01 1.82
C SER A 141 -5.37 -20.45 3.21
N LYS A 142 -4.75 -19.31 3.55
CA LYS A 142 -4.92 -18.63 4.83
C LYS A 142 -6.35 -18.13 5.04
N GLU A 143 -6.94 -17.53 4.01
CA GLU A 143 -8.30 -17.00 4.07
C GLU A 143 -9.32 -18.13 4.22
N TYR A 144 -9.12 -19.26 3.56
CA TYR A 144 -9.94 -20.46 3.74
C TYR A 144 -9.81 -21.05 5.15
N ASP A 145 -8.60 -21.07 5.72
CA ASP A 145 -8.37 -21.53 7.08
C ASP A 145 -9.10 -20.64 8.09
N LEU A 146 -9.00 -19.33 7.93
CA LEU A 146 -9.75 -18.36 8.75
C LEU A 146 -11.27 -18.50 8.59
N ALA A 147 -11.77 -18.77 7.38
CA ALA A 147 -13.18 -18.99 7.13
C ALA A 147 -13.75 -20.22 7.87
N ARG A 148 -12.92 -21.27 8.04
CA ARG A 148 -13.31 -22.53 8.71
C ARG A 148 -13.20 -22.46 10.22
N HIS A 149 -12.17 -21.82 10.73
CA HIS A 149 -11.82 -21.87 12.15
C HIS A 149 -12.10 -20.55 12.89
N GLY A 150 -12.45 -19.49 12.15
CA GLY A 150 -12.58 -18.12 12.66
C GLY A 150 -11.21 -17.43 12.80
N ASP A 151 -11.27 -16.11 12.85
CA ASP A 151 -10.07 -15.30 13.16
C ASP A 151 -10.00 -15.11 14.67
N PRO A 152 -8.97 -15.62 15.35
CA PRO A 152 -8.81 -15.45 16.79
C PRO A 152 -8.63 -13.98 17.21
N ASN A 153 -8.35 -13.08 16.27
CA ASN A 153 -8.20 -11.65 16.50
C ASN A 153 -9.42 -10.84 16.03
N ASP A 154 -10.46 -11.49 15.50
CA ASP A 154 -11.66 -10.79 15.03
C ASP A 154 -12.53 -10.34 16.20
N THR A 155 -12.46 -9.06 16.51
CA THR A 155 -13.30 -8.41 17.53
C THR A 155 -14.72 -8.08 17.03
N GLN A 156 -15.02 -8.28 15.74
CA GLN A 156 -16.32 -7.96 15.14
C GLN A 156 -17.36 -9.09 15.32
N THR A 157 -16.94 -10.27 15.74
CA THR A 157 -17.85 -11.42 15.97
C THR A 157 -18.56 -11.35 17.34
N ALA A 158 -18.31 -10.34 18.16
CA ALA A 158 -18.79 -10.22 19.53
C ALA A 158 -19.99 -9.26 19.71
N LEU A 159 -20.75 -8.95 18.66
CA LEU A 159 -21.99 -8.16 18.70
C LEU A 159 -23.16 -8.94 18.14
#